data_dbc21a8ab76bff6705b0af12ff2bba01
#
_entry.id   dbc21a8ab76bff6705b0af12ff2bba01
#
_cell.length_a   1.000
_cell.length_b   1.000
_cell.length_c   1.000
_cell.angle_alpha   90.00
_cell.angle_beta   90.00
_cell.angle_gamma   90.00
#
_symmetry.space_group_name_H-M   'P 1'
#
loop_
_entity.id
_entity.type
_entity.pdbx_description
1 polymer ?
#
loop_
_entity_poly.entity_id
_entity_poly.type
_entity_poly.pdbx_seq_one_letter_code
_entity_poly.pdbx_strand_id
1 'polypeptide(L)'
;MKEYDYKKLQNGSDIRGVAMDGVPGENVNLGKEETFRLTRGFAFWLSEKLEKPVESLKISVGHDSRLTAEELKTTIADTLVHIGVKVYDCGLASTPAMFMSTIFPEYACDGAIMITASHLPFNRNGFKYFDKDGGLNKADISAIIAYAESDAVIENLETVPNPGANPAEKRDLIGRYSQHLREKIISEAANTEHPDKPLTGLKIVVDAGNGAGGFYAENAECWHECKQPKTGAALRGAGKIQKAAGRPLRRAGPQA
;
A
#
# COMPACT_ATOMS: atom_id res chain seq x y z
N MET A 1 31.35 -2.23 12.02
CA MET A 1 30.10 -2.44 11.27
C MET A 1 28.96 -1.95 12.12
N LYS A 2 28.05 -1.19 11.56
CA LYS A 2 26.82 -0.79 12.25
C LYS A 2 25.95 -2.06 12.40
N GLU A 3 25.54 -2.37 13.60
CA GLU A 3 24.68 -3.53 13.83
C GLU A 3 23.24 -3.10 13.53
N TYR A 4 22.64 -3.68 12.51
CA TYR A 4 21.23 -3.47 12.16
C TYR A 4 20.38 -4.55 12.84
N ASP A 5 19.23 -4.17 13.38
CA ASP A 5 18.27 -5.10 14.01
C ASP A 5 16.88 -4.82 13.48
N TYR A 6 16.65 -5.17 12.22
CA TYR A 6 15.35 -4.98 11.56
C TYR A 6 14.38 -6.12 11.86
N LYS A 7 14.83 -7.17 12.52
CA LYS A 7 13.96 -8.27 12.96
C LYS A 7 12.81 -7.79 13.85
N LYS A 8 13.01 -6.71 14.61
CA LYS A 8 11.98 -6.05 15.42
C LYS A 8 10.87 -5.41 14.58
N LEU A 9 11.11 -5.14 13.31
CA LEU A 9 10.11 -4.62 12.38
C LEU A 9 9.23 -5.70 11.79
N GLN A 10 9.61 -6.98 11.92
CA GLN A 10 8.80 -8.08 11.40
C GLN A 10 7.55 -8.31 12.23
N ASN A 11 6.39 -8.18 11.58
CA ASN A 11 5.09 -8.47 12.15
C ASN A 11 4.36 -9.48 11.28
N GLY A 12 4.59 -10.77 11.58
CA GLY A 12 4.07 -11.86 10.73
C GLY A 12 4.66 -11.82 9.33
N SER A 13 3.80 -11.61 8.33
CA SER A 13 4.14 -11.48 6.91
C SER A 13 4.28 -10.01 6.45
N ASP A 14 4.41 -9.07 7.37
CA ASP A 14 4.54 -7.65 7.09
C ASP A 14 5.75 -7.04 7.80
N ILE A 15 6.19 -5.87 7.32
CA ILE A 15 7.03 -4.94 8.06
C ILE A 15 6.13 -3.93 8.77
N ARG A 16 6.41 -3.64 10.06
CA ARG A 16 5.69 -2.64 10.85
C ARG A 16 6.66 -1.90 11.76
N GLY A 17 6.53 -0.56 11.84
CA GLY A 17 7.36 0.25 12.71
C GLY A 17 6.72 1.58 13.10
N VAL A 18 7.40 2.30 13.97
CA VAL A 18 7.13 3.71 14.28
C VAL A 18 7.76 4.55 13.18
N ALA A 19 6.94 5.22 12.38
CA ALA A 19 7.40 6.00 11.23
C ALA A 19 7.46 7.51 11.49
N MET A 20 6.88 7.97 12.60
CA MET A 20 6.98 9.37 13.02
C MET A 20 6.84 9.51 14.53
N ASP A 21 7.40 10.58 15.06
CA ASP A 21 7.26 10.95 16.46
C ASP A 21 5.81 11.35 16.81
N GLY A 22 5.51 11.41 18.10
CA GLY A 22 4.22 11.92 18.60
C GLY A 22 3.56 11.05 19.66
N VAL A 23 4.15 9.91 19.99
CA VAL A 23 3.73 9.05 21.11
C VAL A 23 4.87 8.93 22.11
N PRO A 24 4.71 9.39 23.38
CA PRO A 24 5.76 9.29 24.39
C PRO A 24 6.25 7.85 24.58
N GLY A 25 7.57 7.67 24.57
CA GLY A 25 8.20 6.36 24.75
C GLY A 25 8.30 5.51 23.45
N GLU A 26 7.80 6.00 22.33
CA GLU A 26 7.91 5.35 21.04
C GLU A 26 8.88 6.09 20.13
N ASN A 27 10.09 5.58 19.98
CA ASN A 27 11.09 6.15 19.07
C ASN A 27 10.86 5.68 17.63
N VAL A 28 11.13 6.55 16.66
CA VAL A 28 11.10 6.21 15.23
C VAL A 28 12.11 5.09 14.96
N ASN A 29 11.63 4.02 14.33
CA ASN A 29 12.42 2.86 13.94
C ASN A 29 12.09 2.33 12.53
N LEU A 30 11.26 3.08 11.78
CA LEU A 30 10.97 2.88 10.36
C LEU A 30 11.08 4.23 9.65
N GLY A 31 12.29 4.74 9.57
CA GLY A 31 12.65 5.99 8.88
C GLY A 31 13.19 5.74 7.48
N LYS A 32 13.94 6.71 6.96
CA LYS A 32 14.50 6.65 5.61
C LYS A 32 15.52 5.53 5.43
N GLU A 33 16.41 5.35 6.40
CA GLU A 33 17.47 4.33 6.34
C GLU A 33 16.88 2.92 6.31
N GLU A 34 15.96 2.62 7.22
CA GLU A 34 15.27 1.33 7.27
C GLU A 34 14.49 1.08 5.98
N THR A 35 13.78 2.11 5.50
CA THR A 35 13.00 2.04 4.25
C THR A 35 13.91 1.76 3.05
N PHE A 36 15.02 2.49 2.93
CA PHE A 36 16.01 2.31 1.88
C PHE A 36 16.55 0.87 1.86
N ARG A 37 17.01 0.37 3.00
CA ARG A 37 17.63 -0.95 3.09
C ARG A 37 16.61 -2.08 2.88
N LEU A 38 15.41 -1.97 3.47
CA LEU A 38 14.32 -2.94 3.27
C LEU A 38 13.84 -2.98 1.80
N THR A 39 13.85 -1.84 1.12
CA THR A 39 13.50 -1.77 -0.31
C THR A 39 14.52 -2.50 -1.17
N ARG A 40 15.81 -2.32 -0.92
CA ARG A 40 16.88 -3.06 -1.59
C ARG A 40 16.84 -4.55 -1.27
N GLY A 41 16.61 -4.88 0.00
CA GLY A 41 16.42 -6.28 0.43
C GLY A 41 15.27 -6.96 -0.31
N PHE A 42 14.14 -6.28 -0.51
CA PHE A 42 13.03 -6.80 -1.30
C PHE A 42 13.38 -6.96 -2.78
N ALA A 43 14.02 -5.97 -3.39
CA ALA A 43 14.41 -6.05 -4.79
C ALA A 43 15.41 -7.20 -5.03
N PHE A 44 16.37 -7.38 -4.13
CA PHE A 44 17.33 -8.48 -4.19
C PHE A 44 16.64 -9.84 -4.00
N TRP A 45 15.79 -9.97 -2.99
CA TRP A 45 15.00 -11.18 -2.75
C TRP A 45 14.16 -11.56 -3.98
N LEU A 46 13.50 -10.58 -4.59
CA LEU A 46 12.66 -10.81 -5.77
C LEU A 46 13.50 -11.21 -7.00
N SER A 47 14.67 -10.60 -7.17
CA SER A 47 15.64 -10.94 -8.20
C SER A 47 16.09 -12.39 -8.09
N GLU A 48 16.49 -12.82 -6.90
CA GLU A 48 16.89 -14.20 -6.62
C GLU A 48 15.74 -15.17 -6.87
N LYS A 49 14.53 -14.88 -6.33
CA LYS A 49 13.36 -15.74 -6.51
C LYS A 49 12.98 -15.95 -7.97
N LEU A 50 13.11 -14.90 -8.79
CA LEU A 50 12.70 -14.93 -10.20
C LEU A 50 13.85 -15.26 -11.16
N GLU A 51 15.07 -15.41 -10.65
CA GLU A 51 16.30 -15.58 -11.44
C GLU A 51 16.45 -14.49 -12.53
N LYS A 52 16.14 -13.23 -12.14
CA LYS A 52 16.18 -12.05 -13.00
C LYS A 52 17.15 -11.01 -12.46
N PRO A 53 17.93 -10.32 -13.32
CA PRO A 53 18.67 -9.14 -12.88
C PRO A 53 17.76 -8.08 -12.26
N VAL A 54 18.24 -7.39 -11.22
CA VAL A 54 17.46 -6.38 -10.51
C VAL A 54 16.94 -5.28 -11.44
N GLU A 55 17.75 -4.84 -12.38
CA GLU A 55 17.39 -3.82 -13.39
C GLU A 55 16.34 -4.28 -14.41
N SER A 56 16.04 -5.57 -14.46
CA SER A 56 14.97 -6.14 -15.29
C SER A 56 13.64 -6.26 -14.54
N LEU A 57 13.63 -5.95 -13.26
CA LEU A 57 12.42 -6.03 -12.45
C LEU A 57 11.48 -4.86 -12.74
N LYS A 58 10.19 -5.12 -12.56
CA LYS A 58 9.12 -4.14 -12.57
C LYS A 58 8.36 -4.22 -11.23
N ILE A 59 8.35 -3.15 -10.47
CA ILE A 59 7.75 -3.11 -9.14
C ILE A 59 6.75 -1.95 -9.06
N SER A 60 5.55 -2.21 -8.55
CA SER A 60 4.57 -1.20 -8.24
C SER A 60 4.66 -0.77 -6.76
N VAL A 61 4.45 0.51 -6.52
CA VAL A 61 4.45 1.10 -5.16
C VAL A 61 3.19 1.91 -4.97
N GLY A 62 2.48 1.66 -3.88
CA GLY A 62 1.29 2.42 -3.51
C GLY A 62 1.14 2.51 -1.99
N HIS A 63 0.25 3.38 -1.53
CA HIS A 63 0.11 3.67 -0.11
C HIS A 63 -1.35 3.92 0.30
N ASP A 64 -1.62 3.79 1.59
CA ASP A 64 -2.87 4.24 2.20
C ASP A 64 -2.81 5.74 2.59
N SER A 65 -3.82 6.22 3.32
CA SER A 65 -3.95 7.63 3.70
C SER A 65 -3.12 8.05 4.92
N ARG A 66 -2.14 7.27 5.36
CA ARG A 66 -1.30 7.57 6.53
C ARG A 66 -0.38 8.76 6.30
N LEU A 67 -0.10 9.50 7.39
CA LEU A 67 0.64 10.77 7.35
C LEU A 67 2.05 10.64 6.74
N THR A 68 2.75 9.56 7.03
CA THR A 68 4.12 9.31 6.54
C THR A 68 4.17 8.55 5.22
N ALA A 69 3.01 8.20 4.65
CA ALA A 69 2.96 7.30 3.50
C ALA A 69 3.66 7.88 2.25
N GLU A 70 3.47 9.16 1.98
CA GLU A 70 4.07 9.82 0.81
C GLU A 70 5.60 9.93 0.91
N GLU A 71 6.12 10.23 2.12
CA GLU A 71 7.57 10.28 2.35
C GLU A 71 8.22 8.91 2.17
N LEU A 72 7.61 7.87 2.74
CA LEU A 72 8.10 6.48 2.60
C LEU A 72 8.00 6.02 1.15
N LYS A 73 6.92 6.36 0.43
CA LYS A 73 6.76 6.06 -1.00
C LYS A 73 7.87 6.68 -1.83
N THR A 74 8.18 7.95 -1.58
CA THR A 74 9.25 8.64 -2.28
C THR A 74 10.59 7.94 -2.06
N THR A 75 10.92 7.60 -0.82
CA THR A 75 12.15 6.86 -0.50
C THR A 75 12.22 5.51 -1.21
N ILE A 76 11.11 4.76 -1.23
CA ILE A 76 11.04 3.46 -1.92
C ILE A 76 11.23 3.64 -3.43
N ALA A 77 10.46 4.56 -4.04
CA ALA A 77 10.51 4.78 -5.48
C ALA A 77 11.90 5.22 -5.95
N ASP A 78 12.50 6.20 -5.24
CA ASP A 78 13.84 6.69 -5.54
C ASP A 78 14.89 5.58 -5.40
N THR A 79 14.78 4.75 -4.35
CA THR A 79 15.69 3.62 -4.13
C THR A 79 15.61 2.61 -5.27
N LEU A 80 14.40 2.23 -5.68
CA LEU A 80 14.19 1.26 -6.77
C LEU A 80 14.66 1.81 -8.13
N VAL A 81 14.34 3.06 -8.42
CA VAL A 81 14.80 3.75 -9.64
C VAL A 81 16.32 3.81 -9.68
N HIS A 82 16.97 4.13 -8.56
CA HIS A 82 18.44 4.22 -8.46
C HIS A 82 19.14 2.90 -8.83
N ILE A 83 18.55 1.76 -8.47
CA ILE A 83 19.10 0.43 -8.81
C ILE A 83 18.55 -0.11 -10.14
N GLY A 84 17.95 0.72 -10.98
CA GLY A 84 17.54 0.39 -12.34
C GLY A 84 16.17 -0.27 -12.48
N VAL A 85 15.45 -0.51 -11.39
CA VAL A 85 14.11 -1.13 -11.41
C VAL A 85 13.10 -0.24 -12.12
N LYS A 86 12.26 -0.80 -12.97
CA LYS A 86 11.10 -0.10 -13.52
C LYS A 86 10.01 0.07 -12.46
N VAL A 87 9.72 1.30 -12.07
CA VAL A 87 8.79 1.60 -10.98
C VAL A 87 7.47 2.14 -11.50
N TYR A 88 6.35 1.57 -11.05
CA TYR A 88 5.01 2.12 -11.20
C TYR A 88 4.56 2.76 -9.88
N ASP A 89 4.44 4.10 -9.87
CA ASP A 89 3.84 4.87 -8.76
C ASP A 89 2.31 4.83 -8.89
N CYS A 90 1.69 4.02 -8.07
CA CYS A 90 0.23 3.86 -8.01
C CYS A 90 -0.45 4.87 -7.06
N GLY A 91 0.34 5.72 -6.38
CA GLY A 91 -0.19 6.70 -5.44
C GLY A 91 -1.03 6.08 -4.33
N LEU A 92 -2.16 6.74 -4.03
CA LEU A 92 -3.12 6.19 -3.07
C LEU A 92 -3.75 4.92 -3.63
N ALA A 93 -3.67 3.82 -2.86
CA ALA A 93 -4.12 2.50 -3.28
C ALA A 93 -4.68 1.70 -2.10
N SER A 94 -5.25 0.55 -2.39
CA SER A 94 -5.63 -0.44 -1.38
C SER A 94 -4.78 -1.70 -1.50
N THR A 95 -4.68 -2.44 -0.40
CA THR A 95 -3.94 -3.70 -0.35
C THR A 95 -4.31 -4.68 -1.47
N PRO A 96 -5.61 -4.97 -1.73
CA PRO A 96 -5.98 -5.86 -2.84
C PRO A 96 -5.68 -5.26 -4.21
N ALA A 97 -5.78 -3.94 -4.40
CA ALA A 97 -5.41 -3.32 -5.67
C ALA A 97 -3.91 -3.48 -5.95
N MET A 98 -3.06 -3.32 -4.93
CA MET A 98 -1.62 -3.50 -5.10
C MET A 98 -1.26 -4.94 -5.50
N PHE A 99 -1.90 -5.95 -4.90
CA PHE A 99 -1.74 -7.33 -5.38
C PHE A 99 -2.14 -7.45 -6.86
N MET A 100 -3.27 -6.88 -7.27
CA MET A 100 -3.74 -6.96 -8.65
C MET A 100 -2.80 -6.31 -9.68
N SER A 101 -1.89 -5.43 -9.26
CA SER A 101 -0.85 -4.90 -10.16
C SER A 101 0.16 -5.96 -10.62
N THR A 102 0.28 -7.06 -9.90
CA THR A 102 1.09 -8.22 -10.32
C THR A 102 0.33 -9.14 -11.28
N ILE A 103 -1.01 -9.04 -11.32
CA ILE A 103 -1.91 -9.92 -12.08
C ILE A 103 -2.42 -9.26 -13.36
N PHE A 104 -2.76 -7.97 -13.33
CA PHE A 104 -3.26 -7.26 -14.50
C PHE A 104 -2.23 -7.24 -15.64
N PRO A 105 -2.56 -7.71 -16.86
CA PRO A 105 -1.60 -7.81 -17.97
C PRO A 105 -0.95 -6.46 -18.32
N GLU A 106 -1.68 -5.36 -18.24
CA GLU A 106 -1.21 -4.00 -18.53
C GLU A 106 -0.24 -3.45 -17.49
N TYR A 107 -0.22 -4.02 -16.29
CA TYR A 107 0.76 -3.76 -15.25
C TYR A 107 1.89 -4.78 -15.29
N ALA A 108 1.55 -6.05 -15.15
CA ALA A 108 2.47 -7.19 -15.19
C ALA A 108 3.72 -6.94 -14.33
N CYS A 109 3.52 -6.44 -13.09
CA CYS A 109 4.61 -6.22 -12.17
C CYS A 109 5.14 -7.54 -11.62
N ASP A 110 6.47 -7.63 -11.47
CA ASP A 110 7.11 -8.78 -10.84
C ASP A 110 6.83 -8.81 -9.34
N GLY A 111 6.69 -7.63 -8.72
CA GLY A 111 6.31 -7.46 -7.32
C GLY A 111 5.59 -6.15 -7.05
N ALA A 112 5.04 -6.03 -5.85
CA ALA A 112 4.34 -4.84 -5.40
C ALA A 112 4.63 -4.53 -3.93
N ILE A 113 4.68 -3.25 -3.59
CA ILE A 113 4.86 -2.74 -2.23
C ILE A 113 3.64 -1.89 -1.86
N MET A 114 2.89 -2.33 -0.84
CA MET A 114 1.82 -1.54 -0.23
C MET A 114 2.29 -0.94 1.09
N ILE A 115 2.35 0.38 1.14
CA ILE A 115 2.72 1.13 2.34
C ILE A 115 1.48 1.33 3.19
N THR A 116 1.42 0.65 4.32
CA THR A 116 0.27 0.66 5.23
C THR A 116 0.63 0.07 6.59
N ALA A 117 -0.02 0.55 7.63
CA ALA A 117 -0.04 -0.11 8.93
C ALA A 117 -1.46 -0.56 9.33
N SER A 118 -2.37 -0.70 8.35
CA SER A 118 -3.75 -1.15 8.59
C SER A 118 -4.48 -0.27 9.62
N HIS A 119 -4.82 -0.81 10.79
CA HIS A 119 -5.55 -0.15 11.88
C HIS A 119 -4.65 0.34 13.03
N LEU A 120 -3.33 0.24 12.88
CA LEU A 120 -2.40 0.69 13.92
C LEU A 120 -2.46 2.23 14.12
N PRO A 121 -1.99 2.75 15.26
CA PRO A 121 -1.97 4.18 15.54
C PRO A 121 -1.34 5.03 14.45
N PHE A 122 -1.60 6.32 14.47
CA PHE A 122 -1.24 7.28 13.42
C PHE A 122 0.28 7.37 13.16
N ASN A 123 1.10 7.15 14.19
CA ASN A 123 2.55 7.21 14.13
C ASN A 123 3.20 5.93 13.56
N ARG A 124 2.41 4.90 13.30
CA ARG A 124 2.87 3.63 12.72
C ARG A 124 2.73 3.64 11.20
N ASN A 125 3.67 2.97 10.54
CA ASN A 125 3.54 2.59 9.14
C ASN A 125 4.20 1.23 8.91
N GLY A 126 4.22 0.76 7.67
CA GLY A 126 4.82 -0.52 7.34
C GLY A 126 4.68 -0.87 5.88
N PHE A 127 5.18 -2.04 5.54
CA PHE A 127 5.20 -2.54 4.16
C PHE A 127 4.57 -3.93 4.09
N LYS A 128 3.68 -4.10 3.11
CA LYS A 128 3.23 -5.41 2.64
C LYS A 128 3.81 -5.62 1.26
N TYR A 129 4.39 -6.77 1.08
CA TYR A 129 4.99 -7.16 -0.19
C TYR A 129 4.15 -8.22 -0.88
N PHE A 130 4.11 -8.13 -2.19
CA PHE A 130 3.41 -9.09 -3.05
C PHE A 130 4.32 -9.51 -4.20
N ASP A 131 4.12 -10.73 -4.64
CA ASP A 131 4.53 -11.23 -5.93
C ASP A 131 3.32 -11.79 -6.69
N LYS A 132 3.53 -12.54 -7.76
CA LYS A 132 2.45 -13.12 -8.56
C LYS A 132 1.63 -14.19 -7.84
N ASP A 133 2.21 -14.80 -6.80
CA ASP A 133 1.58 -15.86 -6.02
C ASP A 133 0.73 -15.30 -4.87
N GLY A 134 0.88 -14.01 -4.56
CA GLY A 134 0.10 -13.33 -3.51
C GLY A 134 0.94 -12.51 -2.56
N GLY A 135 0.45 -12.34 -1.33
CA GLY A 135 1.22 -11.73 -0.24
C GLY A 135 2.34 -12.66 0.22
N LEU A 136 3.51 -12.08 0.47
CA LEU A 136 4.66 -12.84 0.95
C LEU A 136 4.40 -13.48 2.31
N ASN A 137 5.04 -14.59 2.58
CA ASN A 137 4.92 -15.29 3.86
C ASN A 137 5.99 -14.81 4.88
N LYS A 138 5.92 -15.32 6.11
CA LYS A 138 6.83 -14.93 7.19
C LYS A 138 8.30 -15.23 6.87
N ALA A 139 8.58 -16.33 6.17
CA ALA A 139 9.95 -16.73 5.84
C ALA A 139 10.53 -15.77 4.78
N ASP A 140 9.74 -15.36 3.78
CA ASP A 140 10.14 -14.39 2.78
C ASP A 140 10.51 -13.05 3.42
N ILE A 141 9.69 -12.56 4.38
CA ILE A 141 10.00 -11.33 5.12
C ILE A 141 11.29 -11.47 5.92
N SER A 142 11.53 -12.62 6.55
CA SER A 142 12.78 -12.86 7.26
C SER A 142 14.00 -12.84 6.32
N ALA A 143 13.86 -13.36 5.10
CA ALA A 143 14.91 -13.31 4.10
C ALA A 143 15.17 -11.86 3.60
N ILE A 144 14.11 -11.10 3.34
CA ILE A 144 14.20 -9.68 2.98
C ILE A 144 14.93 -8.88 4.06
N ILE A 145 14.62 -9.13 5.34
CA ILE A 145 15.29 -8.50 6.48
C ILE A 145 16.78 -8.88 6.50
N ALA A 146 17.11 -10.16 6.32
CA ALA A 146 18.51 -10.60 6.30
C ALA A 146 19.30 -9.93 5.18
N TYR A 147 18.71 -9.75 3.99
CA TYR A 147 19.33 -9.00 2.90
C TYR A 147 19.46 -7.51 3.25
N ALA A 148 18.45 -6.91 3.88
CA ALA A 148 18.49 -5.51 4.31
C ALA A 148 19.57 -5.23 5.37
N GLU A 149 19.89 -6.21 6.22
CA GLU A 149 20.94 -6.13 7.23
C GLU A 149 22.34 -6.38 6.67
N SER A 150 22.46 -6.94 5.46
CA SER A 150 23.74 -7.26 4.81
C SER A 150 24.30 -6.06 4.06
N ASP A 151 25.40 -5.46 4.56
CA ASP A 151 26.11 -4.39 3.84
C ASP A 151 26.59 -4.86 2.46
N ALA A 152 27.06 -6.09 2.33
CA ALA A 152 27.51 -6.65 1.06
C ALA A 152 26.40 -6.69 0.00
N VAL A 153 25.15 -7.01 0.36
CA VAL A 153 24.00 -6.97 -0.56
C VAL A 153 23.67 -5.52 -0.94
N ILE A 154 23.67 -4.61 0.03
CA ILE A 154 23.34 -3.21 -0.20
C ILE A 154 24.40 -2.55 -1.11
N GLU A 155 25.67 -2.76 -0.84
CA GLU A 155 26.78 -2.22 -1.64
C GLU A 155 26.82 -2.83 -3.05
N ASN A 156 26.54 -4.11 -3.20
CA ASN A 156 26.49 -4.76 -4.52
C ASN A 156 25.42 -4.12 -5.44
N LEU A 157 24.27 -3.74 -4.88
CA LEU A 157 23.23 -3.03 -5.62
C LEU A 157 23.60 -1.57 -5.97
N GLU A 158 24.59 -0.97 -5.29
CA GLU A 158 25.10 0.37 -5.62
C GLU A 158 26.02 0.37 -6.84
N THR A 159 26.64 -0.76 -7.11
CA THR A 159 27.56 -0.92 -8.27
C THR A 159 26.85 -1.20 -9.58
N VAL A 160 25.54 -1.46 -9.56
CA VAL A 160 24.74 -1.61 -10.79
C VAL A 160 24.69 -0.27 -11.50
N PRO A 161 25.27 -0.15 -12.72
CA PRO A 161 25.17 1.08 -13.48
C PRO A 161 23.70 1.44 -13.68
N ASN A 162 23.34 2.65 -13.30
CA ASN A 162 22.01 3.19 -13.61
C ASN A 162 22.02 3.78 -15.04
N PRO A 163 21.69 3.01 -16.09
CA PRO A 163 21.75 3.46 -17.48
C PRO A 163 20.52 4.32 -17.83
N GLY A 164 20.36 5.44 -17.11
CA GLY A 164 19.24 6.35 -17.30
C GLY A 164 18.05 5.96 -16.46
N ALA A 165 18.09 6.32 -15.17
CA ALA A 165 16.96 6.15 -14.28
C ALA A 165 15.73 6.82 -14.88
N ASN A 166 14.82 6.02 -15.43
CA ASN A 166 13.51 6.51 -15.76
C ASN A 166 12.80 6.83 -14.44
N PRO A 167 12.27 8.03 -14.27
CA PRO A 167 11.50 8.36 -13.08
C PRO A 167 10.35 7.38 -12.91
N ALA A 168 9.88 7.22 -11.68
CA ALA A 168 8.73 6.36 -11.40
C ALA A 168 7.53 6.79 -12.25
N GLU A 169 6.96 5.83 -12.99
CA GLU A 169 5.85 6.07 -13.90
C GLU A 169 4.52 6.06 -13.12
N LYS A 170 3.80 7.17 -13.11
CA LYS A 170 2.46 7.23 -12.48
C LYS A 170 1.47 6.34 -13.21
N ARG A 171 0.70 5.55 -12.43
CA ARG A 171 -0.32 4.64 -12.92
C ARG A 171 -1.61 4.75 -12.10
N ASP A 172 -2.74 4.90 -12.78
CA ASP A 172 -4.07 4.91 -12.14
C ASP A 172 -4.55 3.49 -11.82
N LEU A 173 -3.99 2.92 -10.77
CA LEU A 173 -4.36 1.58 -10.31
C LEU A 173 -5.75 1.57 -9.64
N ILE A 174 -6.15 2.65 -8.96
CA ILE A 174 -7.48 2.74 -8.35
C ILE A 174 -8.57 2.70 -9.41
N GLY A 175 -8.46 3.50 -10.46
CA GLY A 175 -9.42 3.49 -11.56
C GLY A 175 -9.52 2.11 -12.22
N ARG A 176 -8.38 1.51 -12.52
CA ARG A 176 -8.35 0.15 -13.10
C ARG A 176 -8.94 -0.92 -12.19
N TYR A 177 -8.61 -0.88 -10.91
CA TYR A 177 -9.16 -1.84 -9.95
C TYR A 177 -10.65 -1.62 -9.70
N SER A 178 -11.12 -0.37 -9.65
CA SER A 178 -12.56 -0.04 -9.57
C SER A 178 -13.33 -0.60 -10.75
N GLN A 179 -12.78 -0.49 -11.97
CA GLN A 179 -13.36 -1.09 -13.16
C GLN A 179 -13.45 -2.63 -13.03
N HIS A 180 -12.40 -3.27 -12.56
CA HIS A 180 -12.38 -4.72 -12.32
C HIS A 180 -13.46 -5.14 -11.32
N LEU A 181 -13.61 -4.40 -10.21
CA LEU A 181 -14.68 -4.67 -9.23
C LEU A 181 -16.06 -4.49 -9.84
N ARG A 182 -16.27 -3.44 -10.64
CA ARG A 182 -17.51 -3.21 -11.36
C ARG A 182 -17.85 -4.36 -12.30
N GLU A 183 -16.91 -4.80 -13.11
CA GLU A 183 -17.07 -5.94 -14.02
C GLU A 183 -17.47 -7.22 -13.26
N LYS A 184 -16.86 -7.47 -12.10
CA LYS A 184 -17.19 -8.59 -11.24
C LYS A 184 -18.61 -8.50 -10.67
N ILE A 185 -19.00 -7.32 -10.17
CA ILE A 185 -20.35 -7.10 -9.65
C ILE A 185 -21.39 -7.32 -10.76
N ILE A 186 -21.16 -6.80 -11.95
CA ILE A 186 -22.07 -6.97 -13.09
C ILE A 186 -22.21 -8.44 -13.46
N SER A 187 -21.10 -9.18 -13.57
CA SER A 187 -21.11 -10.58 -13.94
C SER A 187 -21.79 -11.48 -12.90
N GLU A 188 -21.56 -11.22 -11.60
CA GLU A 188 -22.05 -12.08 -10.52
C GLU A 188 -23.51 -11.76 -10.10
N ALA A 189 -23.91 -10.50 -10.20
CA ALA A 189 -25.28 -10.11 -9.82
C ALA A 189 -26.34 -10.58 -10.82
N ALA A 190 -25.97 -10.88 -12.07
CA ALA A 190 -26.81 -11.44 -13.13
C ALA A 190 -28.20 -10.77 -13.24
N ASN A 191 -28.29 -9.46 -13.02
CA ASN A 191 -29.56 -8.74 -13.08
C ASN A 191 -30.03 -8.57 -14.54
N THR A 192 -31.06 -9.26 -14.94
CA THR A 192 -31.56 -9.24 -16.32
C THR A 192 -32.35 -7.97 -16.67
N GLU A 193 -32.93 -7.29 -15.68
CA GLU A 193 -33.69 -6.05 -15.88
C GLU A 193 -32.75 -4.83 -16.01
N HIS A 194 -31.68 -4.84 -15.28
CA HIS A 194 -30.68 -3.77 -15.26
C HIS A 194 -29.26 -4.31 -15.37
N PRO A 195 -28.85 -4.87 -16.53
CA PRO A 195 -27.59 -5.58 -16.67
C PRO A 195 -26.35 -4.70 -16.40
N ASP A 196 -26.39 -3.43 -16.76
CA ASP A 196 -25.28 -2.49 -16.52
C ASP A 196 -25.28 -1.84 -15.12
N LYS A 197 -26.39 -1.98 -14.40
CA LYS A 197 -26.61 -1.42 -13.06
C LYS A 197 -27.30 -2.43 -12.14
N PRO A 198 -26.67 -3.55 -11.87
CA PRO A 198 -27.32 -4.69 -11.25
C PRO A 198 -27.76 -4.44 -9.80
N LEU A 199 -27.25 -3.37 -9.16
CA LEU A 199 -27.61 -2.98 -7.80
C LEU A 199 -28.74 -1.94 -7.74
N THR A 200 -29.45 -1.68 -8.86
CA THR A 200 -30.60 -0.78 -8.92
C THR A 200 -31.65 -1.18 -7.88
N GLY A 201 -32.14 -0.19 -7.13
CA GLY A 201 -33.13 -0.40 -6.05
C GLY A 201 -32.51 -0.66 -4.67
N LEU A 202 -31.22 -0.98 -4.57
CA LEU A 202 -30.53 -1.09 -3.28
C LEU A 202 -30.14 0.29 -2.74
N LYS A 203 -30.26 0.49 -1.43
CA LYS A 203 -29.70 1.63 -0.71
C LYS A 203 -28.43 1.19 -0.03
N ILE A 204 -27.29 1.69 -0.49
CA ILE A 204 -25.98 1.32 0.00
C ILE A 204 -25.35 2.53 0.69
N VAL A 205 -24.88 2.34 1.93
CA VAL A 205 -24.10 3.34 2.66
C VAL A 205 -22.66 2.84 2.70
N VAL A 206 -21.74 3.67 2.23
CA VAL A 206 -20.30 3.37 2.26
C VAL A 206 -19.65 4.33 3.24
N ASP A 207 -19.06 3.77 4.30
CA ASP A 207 -18.20 4.51 5.23
C ASP A 207 -16.77 3.93 5.15
N ALA A 208 -15.89 4.67 4.52
CA ALA A 208 -14.50 4.28 4.36
C ALA A 208 -13.60 4.69 5.55
N GLY A 209 -14.16 5.30 6.60
CA GLY A 209 -13.41 5.71 7.80
C GLY A 209 -12.20 6.62 7.50
N ASN A 210 -12.28 7.47 6.48
CA ASN A 210 -11.15 8.26 5.93
C ASN A 210 -9.99 7.41 5.35
N GLY A 211 -10.20 6.12 5.13
CA GLY A 211 -9.24 5.23 4.49
C GLY A 211 -9.28 5.27 2.96
N ALA A 212 -8.34 4.57 2.32
CA ALA A 212 -8.23 4.49 0.86
C ALA A 212 -9.44 3.82 0.16
N GLY A 213 -10.33 3.17 0.91
CA GLY A 213 -11.54 2.53 0.36
C GLY A 213 -12.59 3.50 -0.18
N GLY A 214 -12.57 4.78 0.22
CA GLY A 214 -13.55 5.79 -0.20
C GLY A 214 -13.58 6.04 -1.71
N PHE A 215 -12.45 5.92 -2.37
CA PHE A 215 -12.33 6.17 -3.82
C PHE A 215 -13.07 5.15 -4.68
N TYR A 216 -13.22 3.93 -4.20
CA TYR A 216 -13.95 2.89 -4.94
C TYR A 216 -15.45 3.18 -5.02
N ALA A 217 -16.01 3.85 -4.02
CA ALA A 217 -17.42 4.22 -4.02
C ALA A 217 -17.77 5.23 -5.13
N GLU A 218 -16.86 6.15 -5.44
CA GLU A 218 -17.04 7.14 -6.50
C GLU A 218 -16.83 6.53 -7.90
N ASN A 219 -15.84 5.65 -8.03
CA ASN A 219 -15.43 5.10 -9.32
C ASN A 219 -16.21 3.86 -9.75
N ALA A 220 -16.89 3.18 -8.83
CA ALA A 220 -17.55 1.91 -9.16
C ALA A 220 -18.87 2.06 -9.90
N GLU A 221 -19.46 3.27 -10.06
CA GLU A 221 -20.68 3.64 -10.81
C GLU A 221 -21.80 2.56 -10.89
N CYS A 222 -21.70 1.47 -10.10
CA CYS A 222 -22.63 0.35 -10.10
C CYS A 222 -23.93 0.65 -9.35
N TRP A 223 -23.95 1.77 -8.61
CA TRP A 223 -25.06 2.19 -7.79
C TRP A 223 -25.62 3.52 -8.25
N HIS A 224 -26.92 3.58 -8.34
CA HIS A 224 -27.62 4.74 -8.89
C HIS A 224 -27.84 5.87 -7.89
N GLU A 225 -27.58 5.80 -6.64
CA GLU A 225 -27.70 6.91 -5.68
C GLU A 225 -26.85 6.63 -4.43
N CYS A 226 -25.55 6.74 -4.54
CA CYS A 226 -24.74 6.93 -3.35
C CYS A 226 -24.73 8.44 -3.02
N LYS A 227 -25.65 8.89 -2.17
CA LYS A 227 -25.51 10.20 -1.54
C LYS A 227 -24.45 10.04 -0.47
N GLN A 228 -23.21 10.34 -0.79
CA GLN A 228 -22.24 10.60 0.26
C GLN A 228 -22.80 11.73 1.14
N PRO A 229 -22.73 11.62 2.45
CA PRO A 229 -22.94 12.79 3.28
C PRO A 229 -21.88 13.80 2.83
N LYS A 230 -22.31 14.96 2.32
CA LYS A 230 -21.40 16.05 1.96
C LYS A 230 -20.75 16.57 3.23
N THR A 231 -19.82 15.84 3.78
CA THR A 231 -18.88 16.36 4.76
C THR A 231 -17.83 17.10 3.97
N GLY A 232 -18.02 18.39 3.79
CA GLY A 232 -17.10 19.32 3.12
C GLY A 232 -15.74 19.49 3.81
N ALA A 233 -15.19 18.40 4.34
CA ALA A 233 -13.93 18.34 5.08
C ALA A 233 -12.96 17.28 4.54
N ALA A 234 -13.29 16.54 3.48
CA ALA A 234 -12.57 15.33 3.10
C ALA A 234 -11.18 15.53 2.46
N LEU A 235 -10.72 16.73 2.17
CA LEU A 235 -9.45 16.94 1.46
C LEU A 235 -8.51 18.00 2.05
N ARG A 236 -8.70 18.41 3.29
CA ARG A 236 -7.75 19.30 3.96
C ARG A 236 -7.23 18.70 5.25
N GLY A 237 -6.15 17.92 5.15
CA GLY A 237 -5.21 17.65 6.23
C GLY A 237 -5.70 16.67 7.28
N ALA A 238 -5.26 15.45 7.19
CA ALA A 238 -5.35 14.41 8.24
C ALA A 238 -4.87 14.86 9.64
N GLY A 239 -4.33 16.07 9.78
CA GLY A 239 -3.84 16.64 11.04
C GLY A 239 -4.87 17.30 11.94
N LYS A 240 -6.12 17.54 11.52
CA LYS A 240 -7.12 18.25 12.32
C LYS A 240 -8.28 17.41 12.87
N ILE A 241 -8.44 16.18 12.49
CA ILE A 241 -9.60 15.35 12.86
C ILE A 241 -9.43 14.59 14.17
N GLN A 242 -8.21 14.43 14.68
CA GLN A 242 -7.97 13.70 15.94
C GLN A 242 -8.46 14.42 17.21
N LYS A 243 -8.86 15.70 17.18
CA LYS A 243 -9.42 16.38 18.34
C LYS A 243 -10.92 16.14 18.59
N ALA A 244 -11.63 15.50 17.68
CA ALA A 244 -13.07 15.27 17.80
C ALA A 244 -13.47 13.87 18.32
N ALA A 245 -12.55 12.92 18.47
CA ALA A 245 -12.81 11.55 18.92
C ALA A 245 -12.95 11.39 20.47
N GLY A 246 -13.10 12.47 21.21
CA GLY A 246 -13.15 12.48 22.68
C GLY A 246 -14.55 12.50 23.31
N ARG A 247 -15.61 12.05 22.63
CA ARG A 247 -16.92 11.86 23.32
C ARG A 247 -17.28 10.37 23.36
N PRO A 248 -17.43 9.76 24.54
CA PRO A 248 -17.91 8.41 24.67
C PRO A 248 -19.39 8.34 24.21
N LEU A 249 -19.69 7.40 23.34
CA LEU A 249 -21.06 7.04 22.99
C LEU A 249 -21.79 6.60 24.27
N ARG A 250 -22.82 7.34 24.68
CA ARG A 250 -23.73 6.92 25.73
C ARG A 250 -24.48 5.66 25.23
N ARG A 251 -24.26 4.54 25.90
CA ARG A 251 -25.09 3.36 25.71
C ARG A 251 -26.52 3.73 26.13
N ALA A 252 -27.48 3.56 25.22
CA ALA A 252 -28.88 3.55 25.57
C ALA A 252 -29.15 2.30 26.44
N GLY A 253 -29.60 2.53 27.68
CA GLY A 253 -30.06 1.44 28.55
C GLY A 253 -31.39 0.87 28.06
N PRO A 254 -31.73 -0.36 28.48
CA PRO A 254 -33.00 -0.98 28.10
C PRO A 254 -34.15 -0.18 28.72
N GLN A 255 -35.13 0.16 27.88
CA GLN A 255 -36.42 0.66 28.35
C GLN A 255 -37.24 -0.54 28.84
N ALA A 256 -37.73 -0.38 30.06
CA ALA A 256 -38.69 -1.31 30.66
C ALA A 256 -40.07 -1.20 30.04
#